data_abc4b08dcd13fb3164eb01f7b813966c
#
_entry.id   abc4b08dcd13fb3164eb01f7b813966c
#
_cell.length_a   1.000
_cell.length_b   1.000
_cell.length_c   1.000
_cell.angle_alpha   90.00
_cell.angle_beta   90.00
_cell.angle_gamma   90.00
#
_symmetry.space_group_name_H-M   'P 1'
#
loop_
_entity.id
_entity.type
_entity.pdbx_description
1 polymer ?
#
loop_
_entity_poly.entity_id
_entity_poly.type
_entity_poly.pdbx_seq_one_letter_code
_entity_poly.pdbx_strand_id
1 'polypeptide(L)'
;MPXXXXGPHAVLEALRAGRQILRLYVSQDRGVRTGAVNDLIREAQERQVMVRFVDRLEIARVSPIEDHQGVVAIAEGRPGVELDELLLHLDATDHPALVLVVDSLQDPQNFGVLLRSAEGAGVDGVVIPRHR
;
A
#
# COMPACT_ATOMS: atom_id res chain seq x y z
N MET A 1 -7.66 -1.41 6.79
CA MET A 1 -7.40 -2.51 5.87
C MET A 1 -5.95 -2.57 5.47
N PRO A 2 -5.36 -3.73 5.59
CA PRO A 2 -3.95 -3.84 5.17
C PRO A 2 -3.77 -3.63 3.67
N UNK A 3 -2.50 -3.22 3.34
CA UNK A 3 -2.23 -2.95 1.98
C UNK A 3 -1.09 -3.82 1.51
N UNK A 4 -0.93 -4.09 0.28
CA UNK A 4 0.15 -4.80 -0.28
C UNK A 4 1.04 -3.86 -1.04
N UNK A 5 2.27 -3.84 -0.73
CA UNK A 5 3.25 -3.12 -1.42
C UNK A 5 4.01 -4.15 -2.11
N UNK A 6 4.18 -4.06 -3.32
CA UNK A 6 4.81 -5.04 -4.12
C UNK A 6 6.02 -4.47 -4.71
N GLY A 7 7.10 -5.15 -4.60
CA GLY A 7 8.42 -4.86 -5.15
C GLY A 7 9.39 -4.24 -4.16
N PRO A 8 10.69 -4.48 -4.37
CA PRO A 8 11.66 -4.04 -3.35
C PRO A 8 11.72 -2.53 -3.16
N HIS A 9 11.60 -1.76 -4.21
CA HIS A 9 11.70 -0.30 -4.05
C HIS A 9 10.53 0.29 -3.31
N ALA A 10 9.32 -0.16 -3.63
CA ALA A 10 8.13 0.34 -2.96
C ALA A 10 8.11 -0.04 -1.49
N VAL A 11 8.55 -1.26 -1.18
CA VAL A 11 8.58 -1.72 0.21
C VAL A 11 9.64 -0.94 1.00
N LEU A 12 10.80 -0.75 0.40
CA LEU A 12 11.87 0.01 1.08
C LEU A 12 11.43 1.45 1.35
N GLU A 13 10.78 2.06 0.38
CA GLU A 13 10.27 3.42 0.55
C GLU A 13 9.24 3.49 1.68
N ALA A 14 8.36 2.47 1.75
CA ALA A 14 7.37 2.43 2.82
C ALA A 14 8.02 2.28 4.19
N LEU A 15 9.05 1.43 4.29
CA LEU A 15 9.79 1.27 5.54
C LEU A 15 10.41 2.60 5.97
N ARG A 16 11.07 3.28 5.04
CA ARG A 16 11.76 4.54 5.35
C ARG A 16 10.78 5.66 5.67
N ALA A 17 9.57 5.59 5.14
CA ALA A 17 8.53 6.56 5.46
C ALA A 17 7.86 6.29 6.80
N GLY A 18 8.28 5.23 7.50
CA GLY A 18 7.74 4.91 8.81
C GLY A 18 6.42 4.17 8.80
N ARG A 19 6.03 3.61 7.66
CA ARG A 19 4.81 2.82 7.60
C ARG A 19 5.00 1.53 8.38
N GLN A 20 3.96 1.12 9.08
CA GLN A 20 4.02 -0.12 9.85
C GLN A 20 3.83 -1.31 8.91
N ILE A 21 4.91 -2.05 8.73
CA ILE A 21 4.88 -3.28 7.94
C ILE A 21 4.60 -4.44 8.87
N LEU A 22 3.51 -5.14 8.62
CA LEU A 22 3.10 -6.24 9.47
C LEU A 22 3.87 -7.51 9.14
N ARG A 23 4.11 -7.76 7.85
CA ARG A 23 4.87 -8.91 7.39
C ARG A 23 5.56 -8.57 6.09
N LEU A 24 6.75 -9.15 5.91
CA LEU A 24 7.50 -8.99 4.66
C LEU A 24 7.79 -10.38 4.12
N TYR A 25 7.36 -10.63 2.90
CA TYR A 25 7.58 -11.90 2.21
C TYR A 25 8.64 -11.69 1.14
N VAL A 26 9.66 -12.54 1.13
CA VAL A 26 10.74 -12.48 0.15
C VAL A 26 10.89 -13.86 -0.46
N SER A 27 10.98 -13.91 -1.79
CA SER A 27 11.15 -15.18 -2.50
C SER A 27 12.48 -15.82 -2.16
N GLN A 28 12.47 -17.15 -2.04
CA GLN A 28 13.69 -17.92 -1.84
C GLN A 28 14.52 -18.04 -3.11
N ASP A 29 13.97 -17.68 -4.27
CA ASP A 29 14.67 -17.82 -5.53
C ASP A 29 15.94 -16.96 -5.53
N ARG A 30 17.03 -17.56 -6.02
CA ARG A 30 18.33 -16.86 -6.02
C ARG A 30 18.30 -15.60 -6.89
N GLY A 31 17.53 -15.63 -7.97
CA GLY A 31 17.44 -14.48 -8.86
C GLY A 31 16.80 -13.26 -8.23
N VAL A 32 16.08 -13.45 -7.13
CA VAL A 32 15.44 -12.33 -6.43
C VAL A 32 16.42 -11.63 -5.49
N ARG A 33 17.47 -12.33 -5.05
CA ARG A 33 18.38 -11.81 -4.03
C ARG A 33 19.38 -10.83 -4.62
N THR A 34 18.87 -9.70 -5.09
CA THR A 34 19.72 -8.62 -5.61
C THR A 34 20.22 -7.75 -4.46
N GLY A 35 21.08 -6.79 -4.81
CA GLY A 35 21.56 -5.84 -3.81
C GLY A 35 20.43 -5.06 -3.15
N ALA A 36 19.46 -4.66 -3.96
CA ALA A 36 18.31 -3.91 -3.44
C ALA A 36 17.48 -4.75 -2.45
N VAL A 37 17.30 -6.03 -2.78
CA VAL A 37 16.55 -6.91 -1.88
C VAL A 37 17.33 -7.17 -0.59
N ASN A 38 18.64 -7.35 -0.69
CA ASN A 38 19.47 -7.55 0.49
C ASN A 38 19.45 -6.31 1.40
N ASP A 39 19.50 -5.12 0.80
CA ASP A 39 19.40 -3.89 1.58
C ASP A 39 18.03 -3.80 2.26
N LEU A 40 16.99 -4.18 1.56
CA LEU A 40 15.65 -4.19 2.11
C LEU A 40 15.53 -5.13 3.30
N ILE A 41 16.09 -6.34 3.17
CA ILE A 41 16.05 -7.31 4.26
C ILE A 41 16.78 -6.75 5.48
N ARG A 42 17.95 -6.16 5.26
CA ARG A 42 18.71 -5.60 6.37
C ARG A 42 17.94 -4.49 7.07
N GLU A 43 17.36 -3.58 6.29
CA GLU A 43 16.60 -2.48 6.89
C GLU A 43 15.38 -2.98 7.62
N ALA A 44 14.70 -3.98 7.06
CA ALA A 44 13.54 -4.56 7.73
C ALA A 44 13.92 -5.19 9.07
N GLN A 45 15.03 -5.89 9.08
CA GLN A 45 15.50 -6.52 10.32
C GLN A 45 15.90 -5.50 11.36
N GLU A 46 16.55 -4.40 10.94
CA GLU A 46 16.89 -3.33 11.84
C GLU A 46 15.65 -2.69 12.46
N ARG A 47 14.55 -2.65 11.73
CA ARG A 47 13.29 -2.11 12.22
C ARG A 47 12.40 -3.17 12.86
N GLN A 48 12.94 -4.38 13.05
CA GLN A 48 12.25 -5.48 13.72
C GLN A 48 11.00 -5.93 12.98
N VAL A 49 11.02 -5.84 11.66
CA VAL A 49 9.94 -6.35 10.84
C VAL A 49 10.20 -7.82 10.56
N MET A 50 9.15 -8.63 10.72
CA MET A 50 9.26 -10.07 10.48
C MET A 50 9.42 -10.33 8.98
N VAL A 51 10.52 -10.98 8.59
CA VAL A 51 10.80 -11.35 7.20
C VAL A 51 10.58 -12.84 7.06
N ARG A 52 9.74 -13.22 6.09
CA ARG A 52 9.50 -14.64 5.79
C ARG A 52 10.02 -14.93 4.39
N PHE A 53 10.85 -15.97 4.31
CA PHE A 53 11.37 -16.44 3.02
C PHE A 53 10.48 -17.57 2.54
N VAL A 54 9.87 -17.37 1.37
CA VAL A 54 8.82 -18.26 0.89
C VAL A 54 9.09 -18.67 -0.55
N ASP A 55 8.44 -19.74 -0.97
CA ASP A 55 8.58 -20.19 -2.36
C ASP A 55 7.63 -19.41 -3.28
N ARG A 56 7.76 -19.68 -4.57
CA ARG A 56 7.01 -18.95 -5.57
C ARG A 56 5.49 -19.12 -5.42
N LEU A 57 5.07 -20.33 -5.07
CA LEU A 57 3.63 -20.57 -4.90
C LEU A 57 3.06 -19.78 -3.73
N GLU A 58 3.82 -19.70 -2.66
CA GLU A 58 3.34 -19.00 -1.48
C GLU A 58 3.29 -17.50 -1.73
N ILE A 59 4.28 -16.95 -2.44
CA ILE A 59 4.26 -15.53 -2.72
C ILE A 59 3.09 -15.17 -3.65
N ALA A 60 2.75 -16.08 -4.57
CA ALA A 60 1.60 -15.87 -5.45
C ALA A 60 0.28 -15.88 -4.69
N ARG A 61 0.21 -16.62 -3.58
CA ARG A 61 -0.98 -16.59 -2.74
C ARG A 61 -1.13 -15.27 -1.98
N VAL A 62 -0.01 -14.70 -1.59
CA VAL A 62 -0.04 -13.44 -0.86
C VAL A 62 -0.36 -12.27 -1.78
N SER A 63 0.15 -12.32 -3.01
CA SER A 63 -0.06 -11.24 -3.96
C SER A 63 -0.48 -11.81 -5.32
N PRO A 64 -1.70 -11.54 -5.75
CA PRO A 64 -2.12 -11.96 -7.08
C PRO A 64 -1.51 -11.11 -8.19
N ILE A 65 -0.87 -10.00 -7.85
CA ILE A 65 -0.19 -9.17 -8.84
C ILE A 65 1.18 -9.76 -9.12
N GLU A 66 1.50 -9.96 -10.39
CA GLU A 66 2.73 -10.63 -10.74
C GLU A 66 3.96 -9.72 -10.67
N ASP A 67 3.78 -8.43 -10.74
CA ASP A 67 4.91 -7.50 -10.78
C ASP A 67 5.40 -7.14 -9.39
N HIS A 68 5.65 -8.17 -8.58
CA HIS A 68 6.17 -7.97 -7.22
C HIS A 68 7.68 -8.21 -7.11
N GLN A 69 8.29 -8.72 -8.17
CA GLN A 69 9.74 -8.98 -8.22
C GLN A 69 10.22 -9.81 -7.02
N GLY A 70 9.36 -10.70 -6.54
CA GLY A 70 9.70 -11.60 -5.44
C GLY A 70 9.66 -10.97 -4.05
N VAL A 71 9.09 -9.77 -3.91
CA VAL A 71 8.99 -9.09 -2.63
C VAL A 71 7.57 -8.56 -2.45
N VAL A 72 6.93 -8.96 -1.35
CA VAL A 72 5.58 -8.49 -1.02
C VAL A 72 5.54 -8.13 0.46
N ALA A 73 5.07 -6.95 0.77
CA ALA A 73 4.88 -6.54 2.15
C ALA A 73 3.40 -6.32 2.44
N ILE A 74 3.01 -6.75 3.62
CA ILE A 74 1.69 -6.44 4.16
C ILE A 74 1.87 -5.29 5.13
N ALA A 75 1.35 -4.14 4.77
CA ALA A 75 1.45 -2.96 5.62
C ALA A 75 0.12 -2.67 6.25
N GLU A 76 0.16 -2.07 7.42
CA GLU A 76 -1.06 -1.58 8.03
C GLU A 76 -1.61 -0.45 7.19
N GLY A 77 -2.90 -0.54 6.87
CA GLY A 77 -3.54 0.51 6.09
C GLY A 77 -3.68 1.77 6.90
N ARG A 78 -3.61 2.89 6.24
CA ARG A 78 -3.89 4.15 6.91
C ARG A 78 -5.36 4.15 7.31
N PRO A 79 -5.66 4.46 8.56
CA PRO A 79 -7.06 4.54 8.94
C PRO A 79 -7.74 5.68 8.20
N GLY A 80 -8.98 5.45 7.83
CA GLY A 80 -9.78 6.52 7.31
C GLY A 80 -10.13 7.49 8.41
N VAL A 81 -10.52 8.69 8.03
CA VAL A 81 -11.04 9.65 8.99
C VAL A 81 -12.56 9.66 8.89
N GLU A 82 -13.21 10.10 9.94
CA GLU A 82 -14.64 10.25 9.89
C GLU A 82 -15.02 11.43 9.00
N LEU A 83 -16.24 11.40 8.49
CA LEU A 83 -16.67 12.41 7.54
C LEU A 83 -16.56 13.82 8.10
N ASP A 84 -16.93 14.00 9.36
CA ASP A 84 -16.86 15.33 9.98
C ASP A 84 -15.42 15.85 10.00
N GLU A 85 -14.47 14.95 10.28
CA GLU A 85 -13.07 15.34 10.29
C GLU A 85 -12.58 15.71 8.89
N LEU A 86 -13.03 14.96 7.89
CA LEU A 86 -12.71 15.30 6.50
C LEU A 86 -13.26 16.66 6.14
N LEU A 87 -14.51 16.95 6.51
CA LEU A 87 -15.12 18.23 6.19
C LEU A 87 -14.36 19.39 6.81
N LEU A 88 -13.91 19.22 8.07
CA LEU A 88 -13.07 20.25 8.69
C LEU A 88 -11.77 20.47 7.92
N HIS A 89 -11.17 19.40 7.46
CA HIS A 89 -9.96 19.50 6.64
C HIS A 89 -10.22 20.27 5.36
N LEU A 90 -11.33 19.97 4.70
CA LEU A 90 -11.67 20.61 3.43
C LEU A 90 -11.97 22.08 3.60
N ASP A 91 -12.60 22.46 4.73
CA ASP A 91 -12.88 23.86 5.00
C ASP A 91 -11.61 24.69 5.20
N ALA A 92 -10.52 24.02 5.56
CA ALA A 92 -9.26 24.70 5.81
C ALA A 92 -8.43 24.92 4.55
N THR A 93 -8.86 24.39 3.40
CA THR A 93 -8.09 24.59 2.15
C THR A 93 -8.27 26.01 1.63
N ASP A 94 -7.33 26.47 0.87
CA ASP A 94 -7.35 27.82 0.29
C ASP A 94 -7.92 27.85 -1.10
N HIS A 95 -8.62 26.81 -1.50
CA HIS A 95 -9.23 26.69 -2.82
C HIS A 95 -10.53 25.91 -2.68
N PRO A 96 -11.42 25.99 -3.67
CA PRO A 96 -12.64 25.17 -3.61
C PRO A 96 -12.30 23.68 -3.60
N ALA A 97 -12.81 22.96 -2.63
CA ALA A 97 -12.49 21.57 -2.45
C ALA A 97 -13.19 20.70 -3.48
N LEU A 98 -12.45 19.75 -4.04
CA LEU A 98 -12.99 18.75 -4.96
C LEU A 98 -13.01 17.41 -4.25
N VAL A 99 -14.17 16.81 -4.13
CA VAL A 99 -14.35 15.56 -3.38
C VAL A 99 -14.91 14.50 -4.30
N LEU A 100 -14.31 13.32 -4.25
CA LEU A 100 -14.80 12.17 -4.97
C LEU A 100 -15.61 11.30 -4.02
N VAL A 101 -16.85 11.01 -4.38
CA VAL A 101 -17.68 10.08 -3.63
C VAL A 101 -17.82 8.81 -4.45
N VAL A 102 -17.42 7.68 -3.87
CA VAL A 102 -17.47 6.40 -4.55
C VAL A 102 -18.54 5.54 -3.89
N ASP A 103 -19.48 5.06 -4.71
CA ASP A 103 -20.56 4.23 -4.21
C ASP A 103 -20.54 2.90 -4.94
N SER A 104 -20.50 1.83 -4.16
CA SER A 104 -20.69 0.46 -4.67
C SER A 104 -19.64 -0.01 -5.67
N LEU A 105 -18.42 0.47 -5.57
CA LEU A 105 -17.34 -0.04 -6.39
C LEU A 105 -16.77 -1.29 -5.73
N GLN A 106 -16.84 -2.42 -6.43
CA GLN A 106 -16.52 -3.70 -5.82
C GLN A 106 -15.15 -4.26 -6.21
N ASP A 107 -14.64 -3.83 -7.36
CA ASP A 107 -13.38 -4.37 -7.88
C ASP A 107 -12.22 -3.55 -7.33
N PRO A 108 -11.33 -4.15 -6.51
CA PRO A 108 -10.20 -3.39 -5.95
C PRO A 108 -9.26 -2.82 -7.02
N GLN A 109 -9.14 -3.51 -8.16
CA GLN A 109 -8.28 -3.03 -9.23
C GLN A 109 -8.84 -1.74 -9.84
N ASN A 110 -10.15 -1.72 -10.08
CA ASN A 110 -10.80 -0.52 -10.57
C ASN A 110 -10.73 0.61 -9.54
N PHE A 111 -10.83 0.27 -8.27
CA PHE A 111 -10.72 1.27 -7.22
C PHE A 111 -9.33 1.92 -7.22
N GLY A 112 -8.27 1.12 -7.41
CA GLY A 112 -6.92 1.66 -7.49
C GLY A 112 -6.74 2.60 -8.67
N VAL A 113 -7.28 2.23 -9.83
CA VAL A 113 -7.21 3.10 -11.01
C VAL A 113 -7.95 4.41 -10.75
N LEU A 114 -9.12 4.32 -10.13
CA LEU A 114 -9.92 5.50 -9.83
C LEU A 114 -9.18 6.44 -8.89
N LEU A 115 -8.54 5.89 -7.86
CA LEU A 115 -7.78 6.71 -6.92
C LEU A 115 -6.62 7.42 -7.59
N ARG A 116 -5.94 6.73 -8.51
CA ARG A 116 -4.85 7.37 -9.25
C ARG A 116 -5.35 8.51 -10.11
N SER A 117 -6.49 8.29 -10.78
CA SER A 117 -7.10 9.36 -11.57
C SER A 117 -7.51 10.53 -10.70
N ALA A 118 -8.06 10.24 -9.53
CA ALA A 118 -8.46 11.28 -8.59
C ALA A 118 -7.27 12.12 -8.13
N GLU A 119 -6.16 11.46 -7.85
CA GLU A 119 -4.95 12.17 -7.46
C GLU A 119 -4.47 13.09 -8.57
N GLY A 120 -4.47 12.61 -9.82
CA GLY A 120 -4.09 13.43 -10.95
C GLY A 120 -5.02 14.60 -11.20
N ALA A 121 -6.29 14.46 -10.84
CA ALA A 121 -7.27 15.54 -10.99
C ALA A 121 -7.25 16.55 -9.85
N GLY A 122 -6.44 16.31 -8.82
CA GLY A 122 -6.37 17.23 -7.69
C GLY A 122 -7.50 17.09 -6.69
N VAL A 123 -8.04 15.89 -6.56
CA VAL A 123 -9.10 15.62 -5.58
C VAL A 123 -8.55 15.78 -4.17
N ASP A 124 -9.28 16.50 -3.33
CA ASP A 124 -8.86 16.80 -1.95
C ASP A 124 -9.31 15.75 -0.95
N GLY A 125 -10.32 14.97 -1.29
CA GLY A 125 -10.79 13.92 -0.41
C GLY A 125 -11.59 12.89 -1.14
N VAL A 126 -11.61 11.67 -0.59
CA VAL A 126 -12.39 10.57 -1.16
C VAL A 126 -13.29 10.01 -0.08
N VAL A 127 -14.57 9.91 -0.39
CA VAL A 127 -15.57 9.36 0.52
C VAL A 127 -16.02 8.02 -0.03
N ILE A 128 -15.90 6.99 0.79
CA ILE A 128 -16.35 5.64 0.42
C ILE A 128 -17.27 5.11 1.50
N PRO A 129 -18.25 4.28 1.14
CA PRO A 129 -19.11 3.71 2.16
C PRO A 129 -18.33 2.75 3.05
N ARG A 130 -18.71 2.72 4.31
CA ARG A 130 -18.15 1.74 5.23
C ARG A 130 -18.82 0.41 4.95
N HIS A 131 -18.00 -0.54 4.51
CA HIS A 131 -18.57 -1.77 4.06
C HIS A 131 -18.57 -2.81 5.02
N ARG A 132 -19.43 -3.69 4.87
CA ARG A 132 -19.46 -4.92 5.58
C ARG A 132 -19.14 -6.10 4.71
#